data_9562c883b0c7c8e3a7bb95104976092e
#
_entry.id   9562c883b0c7c8e3a7bb95104976092e
#
_cell.length_a   1.000
_cell.length_b   1.000
_cell.length_c   1.000
_cell.angle_alpha   90.00
_cell.angle_beta   90.00
_cell.angle_gamma   90.00
#
_symmetry.space_group_name_H-M   'P 1'
#
loop_
_entity.id
_entity.type
_entity.pdbx_description
1 polymer ?
#
loop_
_entity_poly.entity_id
_entity_poly.type
_entity_poly.pdbx_seq_one_letter_code
_entity_poly.pdbx_strand_id
1 'polypeptide(L)'
;QGQQCGMLWGAALAVGREAYNRSNDVAEAQVMAILATEELTRSFEDHTRTIQCREITGVRMNNLFGLLKFMVESMIAGFDNHRCFILAENWTPDAVKIGQEFAQETTKGEAPAYNCASEMARRLGATEREAVMVAGFAGGLGLRGKGCGALAVAIWMIALQWIRSHPGEHPPMFRYPAVSKLLSAFRKKTGGALACEKICGKKFHSPGQHAEFISQGGCNDILTAIKQNIDYKSGLN
;
A
#
# COMPACT_ATOMS: atom_id res chain seq x y z
N GLN A 1 -6.39 -0.49 -16.53
CA GLN A 1 -5.23 -0.56 -15.64
C GLN A 1 -5.69 -1.25 -14.36
N GLY A 2 -5.06 -2.38 -14.01
CA GLY A 2 -5.42 -3.15 -12.84
C GLY A 2 -5.10 -2.36 -11.57
N GLN A 3 -6.07 -2.23 -10.70
CA GLN A 3 -5.87 -1.76 -9.33
C GLN A 3 -5.60 -3.00 -8.48
N GLN A 4 -4.60 -2.93 -7.63
CA GLN A 4 -4.29 -4.01 -6.71
C GLN A 4 -5.38 -4.14 -5.65
N CYS A 5 -5.51 -5.34 -5.06
CA CYS A 5 -6.53 -5.62 -4.07
C CYS A 5 -6.34 -4.77 -2.81
N GLY A 6 -7.39 -4.07 -2.39
CA GLY A 6 -7.36 -3.23 -1.20
C GLY A 6 -7.17 -4.00 0.10
N MET A 7 -7.60 -5.27 0.17
CA MET A 7 -7.36 -6.12 1.34
C MET A 7 -5.87 -6.28 1.64
N LEU A 8 -5.06 -6.50 0.59
CA LEU A 8 -3.62 -6.68 0.74
C LEU A 8 -2.93 -5.40 1.26
N TRP A 9 -3.33 -4.22 0.74
CA TRP A 9 -2.82 -2.95 1.25
C TRP A 9 -3.27 -2.67 2.69
N GLY A 10 -4.51 -3.04 3.04
CA GLY A 10 -5.03 -2.94 4.40
C GLY A 10 -4.28 -3.87 5.38
N ALA A 11 -4.03 -5.11 4.98
CA ALA A 11 -3.25 -6.06 5.78
C ALA A 11 -1.81 -5.56 6.00
N ALA A 12 -1.18 -4.98 4.98
CA ALA A 12 0.15 -4.38 5.10
C ALA A 12 0.19 -3.22 6.12
N LEU A 13 -0.85 -2.37 6.18
CA LEU A 13 -0.98 -1.35 7.23
C LEU A 13 -1.18 -1.96 8.62
N ALA A 14 -1.97 -3.02 8.72
CA ALA A 14 -2.24 -3.69 9.99
C ALA A 14 -0.99 -4.31 10.59
N VAL A 15 -0.18 -5.02 9.80
CA VAL A 15 1.09 -5.59 10.28
C VAL A 15 2.12 -4.51 10.60
N GLY A 16 2.14 -3.40 9.87
CA GLY A 16 3.00 -2.25 10.19
C GLY A 16 2.60 -1.59 11.53
N ARG A 17 1.30 -1.46 11.81
CA ARG A 17 0.81 -1.00 13.11
C ARG A 17 1.22 -1.95 14.24
N GLU A 18 1.10 -3.24 14.01
CA GLU A 18 1.45 -4.26 15.01
C GLU A 18 2.96 -4.27 15.28
N ALA A 19 3.79 -4.15 14.25
CA ALA A 19 5.23 -4.01 14.37
C ALA A 19 5.61 -2.80 15.23
N TYR A 20 4.97 -1.64 15.01
CA TYR A 20 5.18 -0.45 15.83
C TYR A 20 4.81 -0.65 17.30
N ASN A 21 3.71 -1.38 17.57
CA ASN A 21 3.25 -1.61 18.95
C ASN A 21 4.15 -2.57 19.73
N ARG A 22 4.89 -3.43 19.05
CA ARG A 22 5.69 -4.51 19.68
C ARG A 22 7.18 -4.22 19.77
N SER A 23 7.74 -3.45 18.84
CA SER A 23 9.15 -3.07 18.89
C SER A 23 9.34 -1.66 19.46
N ASN A 24 10.29 -1.53 20.38
CA ASN A 24 10.75 -0.24 20.86
C ASN A 24 11.75 0.42 19.91
N ASP A 25 12.21 -0.31 18.89
CA ASP A 25 13.12 0.17 17.85
C ASP A 25 12.36 0.40 16.55
N VAL A 26 12.32 1.66 16.11
CA VAL A 26 11.65 2.07 14.86
C VAL A 26 12.24 1.38 13.64
N ALA A 27 13.55 1.16 13.61
CA ALA A 27 14.23 0.49 12.50
C ALA A 27 13.81 -0.98 12.40
N GLU A 28 13.84 -1.68 13.53
CA GLU A 28 13.38 -3.05 13.63
C GLU A 28 11.91 -3.16 13.22
N ALA A 29 11.03 -2.30 13.76
CA ALA A 29 9.61 -2.28 13.42
C ALA A 29 9.36 -2.10 11.90
N GLN A 30 10.13 -1.26 11.23
CA GLN A 30 10.01 -1.08 9.78
C GLN A 30 10.41 -2.34 9.02
N VAL A 31 11.48 -3.00 9.42
CA VAL A 31 11.94 -4.25 8.79
C VAL A 31 10.92 -5.36 9.00
N MET A 32 10.39 -5.51 10.21
CA MET A 32 9.33 -6.46 10.51
C MET A 32 8.10 -6.21 9.61
N ALA A 33 7.67 -4.95 9.47
CA ALA A 33 6.55 -4.58 8.61
C ALA A 33 6.80 -4.93 7.12
N ILE A 34 8.03 -4.74 6.64
CA ILE A 34 8.41 -5.07 5.25
C ILE A 34 8.37 -6.59 5.04
N LEU A 35 9.01 -7.37 5.92
CA LEU A 35 9.09 -8.83 5.80
C LEU A 35 7.72 -9.49 5.98
N ALA A 36 6.94 -9.06 6.97
CA ALA A 36 5.57 -9.52 7.14
C ALA A 36 4.70 -9.21 5.91
N THR A 37 4.88 -8.04 5.28
CA THR A 37 4.14 -7.69 4.06
C THR A 37 4.59 -8.51 2.86
N GLU A 38 5.87 -8.89 2.77
CA GLU A 38 6.36 -9.81 1.74
C GLU A 38 5.64 -11.14 1.84
N GLU A 39 5.56 -11.70 3.05
CA GLU A 39 4.86 -12.97 3.31
C GLU A 39 3.36 -12.87 3.05
N LEU A 40 2.71 -11.79 3.51
CA LEU A 40 1.30 -11.51 3.20
C LEU A 40 1.06 -11.49 1.69
N THR A 41 1.95 -10.85 0.92
CA THR A 41 1.81 -10.77 -0.53
C THR A 41 1.97 -12.13 -1.18
N ARG A 42 2.89 -12.95 -0.70
CA ARG A 42 3.09 -14.33 -1.16
C ARG A 42 1.85 -15.19 -0.86
N SER A 43 1.42 -15.23 0.39
CA SER A 43 0.22 -15.95 0.82
C SER A 43 -1.02 -15.53 0.02
N PHE A 44 -1.18 -14.23 -0.24
CA PHE A 44 -2.29 -13.73 -1.05
C PHE A 44 -2.21 -14.21 -2.51
N GLU A 45 -1.02 -14.20 -3.12
CA GLU A 45 -0.80 -14.71 -4.48
C GLU A 45 -1.06 -16.22 -4.57
N ASP A 46 -0.74 -16.98 -3.54
CA ASP A 46 -1.02 -18.43 -3.48
C ASP A 46 -2.53 -18.72 -3.48
N HIS A 47 -3.33 -17.88 -2.79
CA HIS A 47 -4.79 -17.99 -2.79
C HIS A 47 -5.46 -17.52 -4.10
N THR A 48 -4.90 -16.50 -4.75
CA THR A 48 -5.58 -15.77 -5.82
C THR A 48 -4.87 -15.83 -7.16
N ARG A 49 -3.60 -16.28 -7.17
CA ARG A 49 -2.66 -16.27 -8.31
C ARG A 49 -2.38 -14.85 -8.86
N THR A 50 -3.01 -13.83 -8.31
CA THR A 50 -2.86 -12.43 -8.74
C THR A 50 -3.22 -11.47 -7.62
N ILE A 51 -2.57 -10.32 -7.59
CA ILE A 51 -2.97 -9.23 -6.68
C ILE A 51 -3.88 -8.20 -7.35
N GLN A 52 -4.22 -8.41 -8.62
CA GLN A 52 -5.00 -7.45 -9.39
C GLN A 52 -6.49 -7.61 -9.10
N CYS A 53 -7.12 -6.59 -8.49
CA CYS A 53 -8.54 -6.60 -8.15
C CYS A 53 -9.43 -6.99 -9.34
N ARG A 54 -9.12 -6.48 -10.53
CA ARG A 54 -9.86 -6.79 -11.75
C ARG A 54 -9.82 -8.28 -12.12
N GLU A 55 -8.69 -8.94 -11.92
CA GLU A 55 -8.53 -10.36 -12.24
C GLU A 55 -9.25 -11.23 -11.21
N ILE A 56 -9.22 -10.79 -9.94
CA ILE A 56 -9.93 -11.47 -8.85
C ILE A 56 -11.46 -11.36 -9.01
N THR A 57 -11.94 -10.15 -9.28
CA THR A 57 -13.38 -9.86 -9.33
C THR A 57 -14.01 -10.05 -10.70
N GLY A 58 -13.21 -10.05 -11.76
CA GLY A 58 -13.72 -9.99 -13.14
C GLY A 58 -14.27 -8.62 -13.56
N VAL A 59 -14.21 -7.63 -12.67
CA VAL A 59 -14.85 -6.32 -12.86
C VAL A 59 -13.83 -5.17 -12.77
N ARG A 60 -14.02 -4.13 -13.58
CA ARG A 60 -13.26 -2.89 -13.51
C ARG A 60 -13.94 -1.89 -12.59
N MET A 61 -13.45 -1.74 -11.35
CA MET A 61 -14.03 -0.84 -10.34
C MET A 61 -13.69 0.65 -10.54
N ASN A 62 -13.11 1.03 -11.68
CA ASN A 62 -12.63 2.38 -11.94
C ASN A 62 -13.65 3.30 -12.64
N ASN A 63 -14.84 2.82 -12.89
CA ASN A 63 -15.94 3.58 -13.50
C ASN A 63 -17.30 3.16 -12.91
N LEU A 64 -18.29 4.00 -13.12
CA LEU A 64 -19.66 3.78 -12.59
C LEU A 64 -20.29 2.47 -13.12
N PHE A 65 -20.05 2.14 -14.40
CA PHE A 65 -20.59 0.92 -15.00
C PHE A 65 -20.00 -0.35 -14.33
N GLY A 66 -18.69 -0.36 -14.10
CA GLY A 66 -18.04 -1.47 -13.40
C GLY A 66 -18.52 -1.61 -11.96
N LEU A 67 -18.75 -0.49 -11.26
CA LEU A 67 -19.34 -0.51 -9.92
C LEU A 67 -20.77 -1.07 -9.94
N LEU A 68 -21.60 -0.59 -10.87
CA LEU A 68 -22.97 -1.07 -11.00
C LEU A 68 -23.00 -2.58 -11.29
N LYS A 69 -22.16 -3.04 -12.21
CA LYS A 69 -21.99 -4.46 -12.51
C LYS A 69 -21.60 -5.24 -11.25
N PHE A 70 -20.61 -4.76 -10.49
CA PHE A 70 -20.18 -5.39 -9.24
C PHE A 70 -21.32 -5.48 -8.24
N MET A 71 -22.11 -4.39 -8.06
CA MET A 71 -23.24 -4.38 -7.14
C MET A 71 -24.34 -5.38 -7.58
N VAL A 72 -24.68 -5.39 -8.87
CA VAL A 72 -25.71 -6.32 -9.39
C VAL A 72 -25.25 -7.77 -9.24
N GLU A 73 -24.00 -8.09 -9.58
CA GLU A 73 -23.44 -9.45 -9.40
C GLU A 73 -23.42 -9.84 -7.91
N SER A 74 -23.08 -8.92 -7.00
CA SER A 74 -23.12 -9.17 -5.56
C SER A 74 -24.53 -9.40 -5.03
N MET A 75 -25.51 -8.65 -5.55
CA MET A 75 -26.93 -8.85 -5.17
C MET A 75 -27.46 -10.19 -5.65
N ILE A 76 -27.13 -10.60 -6.89
CA ILE A 76 -27.60 -11.87 -7.48
C ILE A 76 -26.97 -13.06 -6.77
N ALA A 77 -25.68 -13.00 -6.48
CA ALA A 77 -24.95 -14.07 -5.78
C ALA A 77 -25.27 -14.13 -4.28
N GLY A 78 -25.87 -13.08 -3.71
CA GLY A 78 -25.86 -12.82 -2.27
C GLY A 78 -24.51 -12.18 -1.89
N PHE A 79 -24.57 -11.10 -1.10
CA PHE A 79 -23.32 -10.38 -0.75
C PHE A 79 -22.25 -11.29 -0.15
N ASP A 80 -22.64 -12.24 0.70
CA ASP A 80 -21.71 -13.19 1.34
C ASP A 80 -21.07 -14.18 0.35
N ASN A 81 -21.72 -14.46 -0.77
CA ASN A 81 -21.22 -15.34 -1.82
C ASN A 81 -20.40 -14.64 -2.92
N HIS A 82 -20.19 -13.33 -2.80
CA HIS A 82 -19.36 -12.63 -3.75
C HIS A 82 -17.88 -12.96 -3.54
N ARG A 83 -17.14 -13.12 -4.64
CA ARG A 83 -15.72 -13.55 -4.65
C ARG A 83 -14.82 -12.78 -3.69
N CYS A 84 -15.08 -11.47 -3.47
CA CYS A 84 -14.29 -10.66 -2.54
C CYS A 84 -14.53 -11.05 -1.09
N PHE A 85 -15.77 -11.37 -0.70
CA PHE A 85 -16.11 -11.74 0.68
C PHE A 85 -15.61 -13.17 0.97
N ILE A 86 -15.81 -14.11 0.04
CA ILE A 86 -15.25 -15.47 0.13
C ILE A 86 -13.72 -15.41 0.26
N LEU A 87 -13.06 -14.55 -0.55
CA LEU A 87 -11.62 -14.38 -0.46
C LEU A 87 -11.21 -13.79 0.90
N ALA A 88 -11.94 -12.79 1.39
CA ALA A 88 -11.67 -12.22 2.70
C ALA A 88 -11.80 -13.26 3.81
N GLU A 89 -12.86 -14.05 3.80
CA GLU A 89 -13.10 -15.11 4.78
C GLU A 89 -11.98 -16.18 4.75
N ASN A 90 -11.61 -16.64 3.56
CA ASN A 90 -10.62 -17.69 3.41
C ASN A 90 -9.17 -17.23 3.68
N TRP A 91 -8.82 -15.99 3.35
CA TRP A 91 -7.45 -15.49 3.49
C TRP A 91 -7.17 -14.79 4.83
N THR A 92 -8.19 -14.22 5.49
CA THR A 92 -7.98 -13.49 6.75
C THR A 92 -7.30 -14.32 7.84
N PRO A 93 -7.63 -15.62 8.05
CA PRO A 93 -6.94 -16.44 9.05
C PRO A 93 -5.42 -16.51 8.82
N ASP A 94 -5.00 -16.70 7.56
CA ASP A 94 -3.58 -16.75 7.21
C ASP A 94 -2.92 -15.39 7.37
N ALA A 95 -3.59 -14.31 6.97
CA ALA A 95 -3.07 -12.95 7.16
C ALA A 95 -2.86 -12.61 8.65
N VAL A 96 -3.79 -13.00 9.52
CA VAL A 96 -3.69 -12.79 10.97
C VAL A 96 -2.54 -13.62 11.53
N LYS A 97 -2.43 -14.89 11.13
CA LYS A 97 -1.35 -15.78 11.56
C LYS A 97 0.03 -15.21 11.18
N ILE A 98 0.21 -14.78 9.94
CA ILE A 98 1.45 -14.13 9.46
C ILE A 98 1.75 -12.91 10.32
N GLY A 99 0.78 -12.03 10.55
CA GLY A 99 0.97 -10.85 11.40
C GLY A 99 1.41 -11.18 12.82
N GLN A 100 0.90 -12.27 13.40
CA GLN A 100 1.28 -12.73 14.74
C GLN A 100 2.67 -13.37 14.79
N GLU A 101 3.04 -14.18 13.81
CA GLU A 101 4.33 -14.85 13.72
C GLU A 101 5.47 -13.84 13.55
N PHE A 102 5.38 -12.94 12.58
CA PHE A 102 6.40 -11.89 12.37
C PHE A 102 6.53 -10.92 13.54
N ALA A 103 5.47 -10.74 14.29
CA ALA A 103 5.52 -9.93 15.51
C ALA A 103 6.28 -10.59 16.67
N GLN A 104 6.58 -11.89 16.60
CA GLN A 104 7.34 -12.65 17.60
C GLN A 104 8.82 -12.83 17.19
N GLU A 105 9.14 -12.69 15.91
CA GLU A 105 10.51 -12.81 15.40
C GLU A 105 11.29 -11.52 15.70
N THR A 106 12.25 -11.60 16.60
CA THR A 106 13.22 -10.54 16.83
C THR A 106 14.21 -10.53 15.65
N THR A 107 14.06 -9.59 14.75
CA THR A 107 15.05 -9.39 13.68
C THR A 107 16.30 -8.72 14.26
N LYS A 108 17.13 -9.51 14.95
CA LYS A 108 18.45 -9.08 15.40
C LYS A 108 19.39 -8.97 14.22
N GLY A 109 19.43 -7.81 13.62
CA GLY A 109 20.36 -7.50 12.54
C GLY A 109 20.36 -6.00 12.28
N GLU A 110 21.48 -5.46 11.88
CA GLU A 110 21.67 -4.07 11.47
C GLU A 110 20.78 -3.75 10.24
N ALA A 111 19.49 -3.56 10.48
CA ALA A 111 18.60 -3.20 9.41
C ALA A 111 18.50 -1.68 9.35
N PRO A 112 18.92 -1.06 8.26
CA PRO A 112 18.79 0.37 8.12
C PRO A 112 17.32 0.76 8.08
N ALA A 113 16.92 1.69 8.97
CA ALA A 113 15.56 2.26 9.08
C ALA A 113 15.16 3.13 7.90
N TYR A 114 15.62 2.83 6.69
CA TYR A 114 15.45 3.71 5.55
C TYR A 114 14.75 2.99 4.40
N ASN A 115 13.52 3.39 4.09
CA ASN A 115 12.75 2.85 2.98
C ASN A 115 11.89 3.93 2.31
N CYS A 116 11.52 3.73 1.04
CA CYS A 116 10.81 4.73 0.24
C CYS A 116 9.42 5.08 0.79
N ALA A 117 8.75 4.14 1.46
CA ALA A 117 7.41 4.35 1.99
C ALA A 117 7.45 5.20 3.25
N SER A 118 8.27 4.83 4.24
CA SER A 118 8.45 5.60 5.47
C SER A 118 9.04 6.98 5.19
N GLU A 119 9.99 7.08 4.27
CA GLU A 119 10.57 8.35 3.84
C GLU A 119 9.50 9.27 3.21
N MET A 120 8.65 8.72 2.34
CA MET A 120 7.56 9.50 1.75
C MET A 120 6.58 9.96 2.83
N ALA A 121 6.22 9.11 3.79
CA ALA A 121 5.34 9.46 4.90
C ALA A 121 5.93 10.64 5.71
N ARG A 122 7.21 10.57 6.09
CA ARG A 122 7.90 11.66 6.80
C ARG A 122 7.93 12.96 6.00
N ARG A 123 8.22 12.91 4.68
CA ARG A 123 8.17 14.08 3.80
C ARG A 123 6.80 14.74 3.73
N LEU A 124 5.73 13.98 4.02
CA LEU A 124 4.35 14.43 4.06
C LEU A 124 3.85 14.79 5.48
N GLY A 125 4.73 14.80 6.48
CA GLY A 125 4.41 15.20 7.85
C GLY A 125 3.73 14.11 8.68
N ALA A 126 3.90 12.86 8.31
CA ALA A 126 3.43 11.71 9.11
C ALA A 126 4.21 11.58 10.42
N THR A 127 3.54 11.07 11.46
CA THR A 127 4.19 10.65 12.71
C THR A 127 5.08 9.41 12.48
N GLU A 128 6.01 9.12 13.41
CA GLU A 128 6.83 7.90 13.32
C GLU A 128 5.98 6.63 13.32
N ARG A 129 4.90 6.60 14.09
CA ARG A 129 3.92 5.49 14.04
C ARG A 129 3.36 5.29 12.64
N GLU A 130 2.95 6.36 11.98
CA GLU A 130 2.41 6.31 10.61
C GLU A 130 3.49 5.92 9.60
N ALA A 131 4.72 6.38 9.80
CA ALA A 131 5.85 6.01 8.95
C ALA A 131 6.17 4.49 9.06
N VAL A 132 6.06 3.89 10.25
CA VAL A 132 6.18 2.44 10.43
C VAL A 132 5.00 1.70 9.85
N MET A 133 3.77 2.20 10.06
CA MET A 133 2.56 1.56 9.50
C MET A 133 2.63 1.36 7.99
N VAL A 134 3.23 2.29 7.27
CA VAL A 134 3.34 2.20 5.81
C VAL A 134 4.62 1.52 5.32
N ALA A 135 5.54 1.15 6.21
CA ALA A 135 6.84 0.56 5.83
C ALA A 135 6.68 -0.68 4.95
N GLY A 136 5.66 -1.50 5.18
CA GLY A 136 5.33 -2.66 4.36
C GLY A 136 5.04 -2.33 2.87
N PHE A 137 4.76 -1.08 2.53
CA PHE A 137 4.59 -0.67 1.12
C PHE A 137 5.91 -0.56 0.36
N ALA A 138 7.05 -0.56 1.07
CA ALA A 138 8.38 -0.40 0.49
C ALA A 138 8.65 -1.41 -0.63
N GLY A 139 9.38 -0.96 -1.64
CA GLY A 139 9.76 -1.80 -2.77
C GLY A 139 8.59 -2.44 -3.52
N GLY A 140 7.37 -1.93 -3.33
CA GLY A 140 6.13 -2.38 -3.99
C GLY A 140 5.48 -3.58 -3.30
N LEU A 141 4.99 -3.39 -2.07
CA LEU A 141 4.39 -4.39 -1.18
C LEU A 141 5.39 -5.48 -0.77
N GLY A 142 6.11 -5.22 0.32
CA GLY A 142 7.09 -6.16 0.85
C GLY A 142 8.18 -6.52 -0.18
N LEU A 143 8.74 -5.53 -0.87
CA LEU A 143 9.80 -5.68 -1.88
C LEU A 143 9.42 -6.50 -3.13
N ARG A 144 8.16 -6.89 -3.29
CA ARG A 144 7.68 -7.73 -4.39
C ARG A 144 7.62 -7.04 -5.77
N GLY A 145 8.07 -5.77 -5.87
CA GLY A 145 8.13 -5.03 -7.14
C GLY A 145 6.79 -4.60 -7.71
N LYS A 146 5.69 -4.78 -6.96
CA LYS A 146 4.31 -4.56 -7.44
C LYS A 146 3.98 -3.05 -7.58
N GLY A 147 3.05 -2.49 -6.84
CA GLY A 147 2.74 -1.05 -6.92
C GLY A 147 3.85 -0.16 -6.33
N CYS A 148 3.94 1.09 -6.75
CA CYS A 148 4.87 2.04 -6.11
C CYS A 148 4.42 2.37 -4.69
N GLY A 149 5.24 2.00 -3.69
CA GLY A 149 4.94 2.22 -2.28
C GLY A 149 4.84 3.69 -1.91
N ALA A 150 5.72 4.54 -2.44
CA ALA A 150 5.67 5.98 -2.20
C ALA A 150 4.37 6.62 -2.73
N LEU A 151 3.89 6.19 -3.90
CA LEU A 151 2.60 6.64 -4.42
C LEU A 151 1.44 6.17 -3.54
N ALA A 152 1.48 4.93 -3.08
CA ALA A 152 0.45 4.39 -2.19
C ALA A 152 0.39 5.14 -0.85
N VAL A 153 1.55 5.46 -0.27
CA VAL A 153 1.65 6.32 0.93
C VAL A 153 1.02 7.68 0.68
N ALA A 154 1.32 8.32 -0.44
CA ALA A 154 0.78 9.64 -0.75
C ALA A 154 -0.75 9.62 -0.86
N ILE A 155 -1.32 8.60 -1.51
CA ILE A 155 -2.78 8.41 -1.61
C ILE A 155 -3.39 8.16 -0.22
N TRP A 156 -2.75 7.32 0.60
CA TRP A 156 -3.17 7.07 1.97
C TRP A 156 -3.14 8.33 2.83
N MET A 157 -2.08 9.13 2.75
CA MET A 157 -1.96 10.40 3.48
C MET A 157 -3.02 11.42 3.06
N ILE A 158 -3.38 11.50 1.78
CA ILE A 158 -4.48 12.34 1.29
C ILE A 158 -5.81 11.89 1.94
N ALA A 159 -6.08 10.58 1.94
CA ALA A 159 -7.29 10.03 2.55
C ALA A 159 -7.31 10.23 4.09
N LEU A 160 -6.17 10.04 4.75
CA LEU A 160 -6.03 10.24 6.19
C LEU A 160 -6.28 11.70 6.59
N GLN A 161 -5.75 12.65 5.81
CA GLN A 161 -5.98 14.08 6.03
C GLN A 161 -7.45 14.46 5.82
N TRP A 162 -8.11 13.86 4.81
CA TRP A 162 -9.55 14.02 4.64
C TRP A 162 -10.32 13.59 5.88
N ILE A 163 -10.10 12.36 6.36
CA ILE A 163 -10.79 11.81 7.54
C ILE A 163 -10.57 12.70 8.79
N ARG A 164 -9.37 13.25 8.94
CA ARG A 164 -9.04 14.16 10.05
C ARG A 164 -9.77 15.49 9.99
N SER A 165 -10.02 16.00 8.79
CA SER A 165 -10.71 17.27 8.58
C SER A 165 -12.23 17.12 8.44
N HIS A 166 -12.75 15.91 8.24
CA HIS A 166 -14.18 15.61 8.09
C HIS A 166 -14.56 14.43 9.01
N PRO A 167 -14.65 14.64 10.34
CA PRO A 167 -15.00 13.58 11.28
C PRO A 167 -16.39 13.00 10.96
N GLY A 168 -16.45 11.67 10.84
CA GLY A 168 -17.69 10.95 10.53
C GLY A 168 -18.03 10.84 9.04
N GLU A 169 -17.24 11.45 8.15
CA GLU A 169 -17.42 11.34 6.71
C GLU A 169 -16.40 10.37 6.10
N HIS A 170 -16.73 9.84 4.91
CA HIS A 170 -15.82 9.02 4.14
C HIS A 170 -15.17 9.83 3.01
N PRO A 171 -13.87 9.61 2.70
CA PRO A 171 -13.24 10.24 1.55
C PRO A 171 -14.00 9.92 0.27
N PRO A 172 -14.03 10.84 -0.73
CA PRO A 172 -14.67 10.58 -2.00
C PRO A 172 -14.15 9.31 -2.64
N MET A 173 -15.03 8.32 -2.82
CA MET A 173 -14.67 7.01 -3.38
C MET A 173 -14.36 7.11 -4.88
N PHE A 174 -15.04 8.02 -5.57
CA PHE A 174 -14.91 8.26 -7.01
C PHE A 174 -14.54 9.70 -7.27
N ARG A 175 -13.70 9.92 -8.30
CA ARG A 175 -13.32 11.25 -8.77
C ARG A 175 -12.74 12.14 -7.65
N TYR A 176 -11.91 11.57 -6.79
CA TYR A 176 -11.20 12.37 -5.79
C TYR A 176 -10.18 13.27 -6.51
N PRO A 177 -10.38 14.61 -6.57
CA PRO A 177 -9.56 15.48 -7.42
C PRO A 177 -8.08 15.46 -7.03
N ALA A 178 -7.76 15.49 -5.72
CA ALA A 178 -6.40 15.43 -5.22
C ALA A 178 -5.66 14.16 -5.65
N VAL A 179 -6.31 12.99 -5.55
CA VAL A 179 -5.74 11.71 -5.98
C VAL A 179 -5.60 11.66 -7.51
N SER A 180 -6.58 12.18 -8.25
CA SER A 180 -6.55 12.20 -9.72
C SER A 180 -5.40 13.06 -10.25
N LYS A 181 -5.18 14.24 -9.65
CA LYS A 181 -4.08 15.16 -9.97
C LYS A 181 -2.72 14.49 -9.70
N LEU A 182 -2.57 13.90 -8.52
CA LEU A 182 -1.36 13.16 -8.15
C LEU A 182 -1.06 12.01 -9.12
N LEU A 183 -2.06 11.17 -9.42
CA LEU A 183 -1.90 10.05 -10.35
C LEU A 183 -1.52 10.50 -11.76
N SER A 184 -2.09 11.60 -12.25
CA SER A 184 -1.75 12.17 -13.56
C SER A 184 -0.28 12.62 -13.59
N ALA A 185 0.16 13.39 -12.59
CA ALA A 185 1.54 13.84 -12.48
C ALA A 185 2.52 12.67 -12.33
N PHE A 186 2.18 11.68 -11.51
CA PHE A 186 3.00 10.49 -11.32
C PHE A 186 3.17 9.69 -12.61
N ARG A 187 2.09 9.46 -13.36
CA ARG A 187 2.14 8.75 -14.65
C ARG A 187 2.99 9.49 -15.67
N LYS A 188 2.88 10.82 -15.73
CA LYS A 188 3.73 11.64 -16.60
C LYS A 188 5.21 11.45 -16.25
N LYS A 189 5.55 11.44 -14.94
CA LYS A 189 6.92 11.27 -14.47
C LYS A 189 7.48 9.86 -14.73
N THR A 190 6.65 8.82 -14.64
CA THR A 190 7.06 7.42 -14.75
C THR A 190 6.81 6.78 -16.11
N GLY A 191 6.43 7.55 -17.13
CA GLY A 191 6.05 7.00 -18.44
C GLY A 191 4.83 6.06 -18.36
N GLY A 192 3.95 6.24 -17.36
CA GLY A 192 2.77 5.42 -17.13
C GLY A 192 3.01 4.20 -16.24
N ALA A 193 4.26 3.90 -15.86
CA ALA A 193 4.56 2.78 -14.97
C ALA A 193 4.04 3.03 -13.56
N LEU A 194 3.45 1.99 -12.95
CA LEU A 194 2.98 2.00 -11.56
C LEU A 194 3.68 0.95 -10.70
N ALA A 195 4.27 -0.07 -11.32
CA ALA A 195 4.99 -1.13 -10.62
C ALA A 195 6.39 -0.66 -10.23
N CYS A 196 6.79 -0.90 -8.97
CA CYS A 196 8.08 -0.51 -8.43
C CYS A 196 9.24 -1.07 -9.29
N GLU A 197 9.19 -2.36 -9.63
CA GLU A 197 10.23 -2.99 -10.46
C GLU A 197 10.41 -2.33 -11.83
N LYS A 198 9.32 -1.81 -12.43
CA LYS A 198 9.38 -1.10 -13.73
C LYS A 198 9.92 0.31 -13.58
N ILE A 199 9.65 0.98 -12.45
CA ILE A 199 10.11 2.34 -12.16
C ILE A 199 11.59 2.33 -11.79
N CYS A 200 12.01 1.38 -10.94
CA CYS A 200 13.39 1.27 -10.45
C CYS A 200 14.31 0.49 -11.41
N GLY A 201 13.75 -0.23 -12.40
CA GLY A 201 14.50 -1.10 -13.30
C GLY A 201 15.07 -2.37 -12.63
N LYS A 202 14.71 -2.62 -11.36
CA LYS A 202 15.20 -3.79 -10.60
C LYS A 202 14.21 -4.23 -9.53
N LYS A 203 14.40 -5.45 -9.04
CA LYS A 203 13.75 -5.98 -7.83
C LYS A 203 14.70 -5.92 -6.66
N PHE A 204 14.15 -5.82 -5.46
CA PHE A 204 14.91 -5.87 -4.22
C PHE A 204 14.65 -7.21 -3.54
N HIS A 205 15.71 -7.81 -2.98
CA HIS A 205 15.64 -9.13 -2.33
C HIS A 205 15.83 -9.06 -0.82
N SER A 206 16.09 -7.86 -0.28
CA SER A 206 16.17 -7.64 1.15
C SER A 206 15.87 -6.18 1.51
N PRO A 207 15.42 -5.90 2.75
CA PRO A 207 15.28 -4.53 3.25
C PRO A 207 16.57 -3.73 3.14
N GLY A 208 17.74 -4.35 3.39
CA GLY A 208 19.05 -3.71 3.28
C GLY A 208 19.36 -3.22 1.86
N GLN A 209 19.15 -4.07 0.83
CA GLN A 209 19.35 -3.66 -0.57
C GLN A 209 18.46 -2.50 -0.98
N HIS A 210 17.19 -2.51 -0.50
CA HIS A 210 16.27 -1.42 -0.78
C HIS A 210 16.69 -0.13 -0.07
N ALA A 211 17.10 -0.23 1.20
CA ALA A 211 17.54 0.90 1.99
C ALA A 211 18.81 1.54 1.39
N GLU A 212 19.78 0.75 0.97
CA GLU A 212 20.97 1.21 0.28
C GLU A 212 20.59 1.99 -1.00
N PHE A 213 19.73 1.42 -1.83
CA PHE A 213 19.26 2.09 -3.05
C PHE A 213 18.58 3.44 -2.76
N ILE A 214 17.74 3.51 -1.72
CA ILE A 214 17.06 4.75 -1.35
C ILE A 214 18.05 5.76 -0.76
N SER A 215 18.98 5.35 0.09
CA SER A 215 20.00 6.23 0.69
C SER A 215 20.95 6.84 -0.36
N GLN A 216 21.20 6.11 -1.44
CA GLN A 216 21.94 6.61 -2.60
C GLN A 216 21.11 7.51 -3.54
N GLY A 217 19.87 7.84 -3.18
CA GLY A 217 19.02 8.73 -3.95
C GLY A 217 18.19 8.04 -5.04
N GLY A 218 18.13 6.72 -5.07
CA GLY A 218 17.54 5.93 -6.17
C GLY A 218 16.09 6.26 -6.55
N CYS A 219 15.26 6.75 -5.62
CA CYS A 219 13.88 7.21 -5.89
C CYS A 219 13.66 8.69 -5.58
N ASN A 220 14.71 9.47 -5.34
CA ASN A 220 14.55 10.84 -4.83
C ASN A 220 13.74 11.75 -5.75
N ASP A 221 13.90 11.63 -7.05
CA ASP A 221 13.15 12.40 -8.04
C ASP A 221 11.65 12.00 -8.08
N ILE A 222 11.32 10.73 -7.83
CA ILE A 222 9.95 10.23 -7.70
C ILE A 222 9.32 10.75 -6.40
N LEU A 223 10.03 10.66 -5.28
CA LEU A 223 9.56 11.18 -3.98
C LEU A 223 9.31 12.70 -4.05
N THR A 224 10.22 13.43 -4.71
CA THR A 224 10.09 14.88 -4.91
C THR A 224 8.90 15.21 -5.80
N ALA A 225 8.73 14.50 -6.92
CA ALA A 225 7.60 14.71 -7.82
C ALA A 225 6.25 14.43 -7.13
N ILE A 226 6.18 13.38 -6.29
CA ILE A 226 4.99 13.10 -5.50
C ILE A 226 4.71 14.26 -4.53
N LYS A 227 5.70 14.68 -3.72
CA LYS A 227 5.55 15.76 -2.74
C LYS A 227 5.07 17.07 -3.38
N GLN A 228 5.62 17.43 -4.53
CA GLN A 228 5.26 18.66 -5.25
C GLN A 228 3.83 18.66 -5.82
N ASN A 229 3.24 17.47 -6.02
CA ASN A 229 1.91 17.32 -6.62
C ASN A 229 0.82 16.90 -5.63
N ILE A 230 1.15 16.84 -4.33
CA ILE A 230 0.15 16.67 -3.29
C ILE A 230 -0.51 18.01 -2.99
N ASP A 231 -1.82 18.02 -3.04
CA ASP A 231 -2.64 19.17 -2.69
C ASP A 231 -3.70 18.72 -1.69
N TYR A 232 -3.44 18.97 -0.41
CA TYR A 232 -4.38 18.68 0.66
C TYR A 232 -5.61 19.60 0.66
N LYS A 233 -5.56 20.74 -0.07
CA LYS A 233 -6.64 21.74 -0.07
C LYS A 233 -7.68 21.50 -1.16
N SER A 234 -7.36 20.80 -2.23
CA SER A 234 -8.26 20.58 -3.37
C SER A 234 -9.40 19.59 -3.12
N GLY A 235 -9.66 19.22 -1.89
CA GLY A 235 -10.79 18.41 -1.46
C GLY A 235 -11.64 19.07 -0.36
N LEU A 236 -11.35 20.32 -0.03
CA LEU A 236 -11.99 21.06 1.08
C LEU A 236 -13.11 22.01 0.62
N ASN A 237 -13.58 21.91 -0.65
CA ASN A 237 -14.71 22.68 -1.18
C ASN A 237 -15.85 21.76 -1.56
#